data_cf660d59626e100d4572a8ad061220de
#
_entry.id   cf660d59626e100d4572a8ad061220de
#
_cell.length_a   1.000
_cell.length_b   1.000
_cell.length_c   1.000
_cell.angle_alpha   90.00
_cell.angle_beta   90.00
_cell.angle_gamma   90.00
#
_symmetry.space_group_name_H-M   'P 1'
#
loop_
_entity.id
_entity.type
_entity.pdbx_description
1 polymer ?
#
loop_
_entity_poly.entity_id
_entity_poly.type
_entity_poly.pdbx_seq_one_letter_code
_entity_poly.pdbx_strand_id
1 'polypeptide(L)'
;MSGGPPPNAGAPAVAGGHAGPAGTAAAGAPAGAAVGATAPAADALPIPPRAAEQYAAALNMVKSHRDSDAELELKQLSLAYPQFAGPELNLGLLYLRQNRDADAERALKTALERNPQSAVASNALGIALRKLGKFSEAEAAYQRTMAIEPNYAPAYLNLGVLYDLYLAEPQKALEQYEHYLQLVGENKQVAGWVIELKKRVGASAPAAKKEPA
;
A
#
# COMPACT_ATOMS: atom_id res chain seq x y z
N MET A 1 -7.48 -29.04 -44.30
CA MET A 1 -6.11 -29.02 -43.72
C MET A 1 -6.03 -27.78 -42.84
N SER A 2 -6.31 -27.97 -41.55
CA SER A 2 -6.30 -26.88 -40.56
C SER A 2 -5.01 -26.99 -39.76
N GLY A 3 -4.11 -26.02 -39.91
CA GLY A 3 -2.92 -25.85 -39.08
C GLY A 3 -3.21 -24.90 -37.96
N GLY A 4 -3.33 -25.40 -36.71
CA GLY A 4 -3.40 -24.56 -35.50
C GLY A 4 -2.00 -24.07 -35.14
N PRO A 5 -1.89 -22.95 -34.38
CA PRO A 5 -0.62 -22.40 -33.97
C PRO A 5 0.06 -23.26 -32.90
N PRO A 6 1.42 -23.24 -32.81
CA PRO A 6 2.18 -24.06 -31.86
C PRO A 6 2.03 -23.55 -30.42
N PRO A 7 2.19 -24.42 -29.40
CA PRO A 7 2.12 -24.02 -28.02
C PRO A 7 3.34 -23.20 -27.60
N ASN A 8 3.08 -22.17 -26.82
CA ASN A 8 4.03 -21.24 -26.25
C ASN A 8 5.07 -21.99 -25.38
N ALA A 9 6.34 -21.83 -25.71
CA ALA A 9 7.46 -22.43 -25.01
C ALA A 9 7.64 -21.80 -23.62
N GLY A 10 7.78 -22.68 -22.63
CA GLY A 10 7.86 -22.37 -21.23
C GLY A 10 8.96 -21.38 -20.82
N ALA A 11 8.61 -20.54 -19.89
CA ALA A 11 9.57 -19.76 -19.11
C ALA A 11 10.44 -20.70 -18.25
N PRO A 12 11.73 -20.41 -18.05
CA PRO A 12 12.60 -21.26 -17.23
C PRO A 12 12.18 -21.17 -15.76
N ALA A 13 11.99 -22.33 -15.15
CA ALA A 13 11.82 -22.49 -13.71
C ALA A 13 13.14 -22.10 -13.02
N VAL A 14 13.14 -20.98 -12.30
CA VAL A 14 14.19 -20.69 -11.31
C VAL A 14 13.90 -21.49 -10.04
N ALA A 15 14.52 -22.66 -9.95
CA ALA A 15 14.65 -23.41 -8.70
C ALA A 15 15.66 -22.67 -7.81
N GLY A 16 15.17 -22.11 -6.71
CA GLY A 16 15.99 -21.48 -5.68
C GLY A 16 15.07 -21.17 -4.49
N GLY A 17 14.76 -22.21 -3.67
CA GLY A 17 13.93 -22.05 -2.48
C GLY A 17 14.61 -21.15 -1.47
N HIS A 18 14.04 -19.99 -1.25
CA HIS A 18 14.11 -19.26 0.01
C HIS A 18 12.69 -18.94 0.38
N ALA A 19 12.23 -19.53 1.47
CA ALA A 19 10.99 -19.15 2.14
C ALA A 19 11.18 -17.71 2.67
N GLY A 20 10.92 -16.75 1.80
CA GLY A 20 10.62 -15.39 2.21
C GLY A 20 9.34 -15.45 3.05
N PRO A 21 9.10 -14.50 3.97
CA PRO A 21 7.91 -14.50 4.80
C PRO A 21 6.68 -14.45 3.90
N ALA A 22 6.15 -15.64 3.62
CA ALA A 22 4.96 -15.79 2.81
C ALA A 22 3.78 -15.14 3.54
N GLY A 23 3.23 -14.14 2.93
CA GLY A 23 1.79 -13.92 2.98
C GLY A 23 1.18 -13.22 4.17
N THR A 24 1.89 -12.75 5.21
CA THR A 24 1.26 -12.09 6.36
C THR A 24 1.62 -10.63 6.58
N ALA A 25 2.51 -10.06 5.80
CA ALA A 25 2.86 -8.63 5.87
C ALA A 25 1.78 -7.69 5.28
N ALA A 26 0.72 -8.24 4.71
CA ALA A 26 -0.39 -7.44 4.16
C ALA A 26 -1.41 -6.99 5.24
N ALA A 27 -1.32 -7.50 6.46
CA ALA A 27 -2.30 -7.24 7.53
C ALA A 27 -1.84 -6.18 8.54
N GLY A 28 -0.74 -5.48 8.30
CA GLY A 28 -0.12 -4.58 9.27
C GLY A 28 -0.40 -3.09 9.07
N ALA A 29 -1.35 -2.67 8.27
CA ALA A 29 -1.88 -1.32 8.44
C ALA A 29 -2.68 -1.34 9.76
N PRO A 30 -2.30 -0.58 10.80
CA PRO A 30 -3.12 -0.50 11.99
C PRO A 30 -4.48 0.05 11.59
N ALA A 31 -5.52 -0.78 11.70
CA ALA A 31 -6.91 -0.40 11.47
C ALA A 31 -7.38 0.75 12.39
N GLY A 32 -6.49 1.30 13.19
CA GLY A 32 -6.73 2.39 14.13
C GLY A 32 -6.31 3.78 13.67
N ALA A 33 -5.48 3.91 12.64
CA ALA A 33 -4.98 5.23 12.21
C ALA A 33 -5.84 5.90 11.12
N ALA A 34 -6.86 5.23 10.60
CA ALA A 34 -7.68 5.75 9.49
C ALA A 34 -8.81 6.69 9.91
N VAL A 35 -8.90 7.12 11.17
CA VAL A 35 -9.95 8.02 11.65
C VAL A 35 -9.44 9.45 11.83
N GLY A 36 -8.29 9.77 11.25
CA GLY A 36 -7.91 11.17 11.08
C GLY A 36 -8.79 11.77 10.00
N ALA A 37 -9.74 12.59 10.39
CA ALA A 37 -10.39 13.52 9.46
C ALA A 37 -9.27 14.34 8.83
N THR A 38 -8.82 13.94 7.63
CA THR A 38 -7.98 14.81 6.82
C THR A 38 -8.77 16.07 6.61
N ALA A 39 -8.19 17.21 7.05
CA ALA A 39 -8.79 18.51 6.86
C ALA A 39 -9.27 18.61 5.40
N PRO A 40 -10.48 19.12 5.15
CA PRO A 40 -10.95 19.30 3.79
C PRO A 40 -9.95 20.19 3.04
N ALA A 41 -9.69 19.86 1.78
CA ALA A 41 -9.02 20.81 0.88
C ALA A 41 -9.72 22.18 1.02
N ALA A 42 -8.96 23.25 1.07
CA ALA A 42 -9.42 24.58 1.48
C ALA A 42 -10.66 25.14 0.74
N ASP A 43 -11.09 24.47 -0.35
CA ASP A 43 -12.26 24.83 -1.18
C ASP A 43 -13.37 23.79 -1.19
N ALA A 44 -13.30 22.76 -0.35
CA ALA A 44 -14.34 21.74 -0.30
C ALA A 44 -15.60 22.28 0.40
N LEU A 45 -16.75 22.16 -0.25
CA LEU A 45 -18.06 22.49 0.37
C LEU A 45 -18.22 21.76 1.70
N PRO A 46 -18.77 22.40 2.75
CA PRO A 46 -18.95 21.79 4.05
C PRO A 46 -19.86 20.54 3.92
N ILE A 47 -19.43 19.45 4.54
CA ILE A 47 -20.20 18.21 4.57
C ILE A 47 -21.43 18.45 5.44
N PRO A 48 -22.66 18.21 4.92
CA PRO A 48 -23.87 18.38 5.72
C PRO A 48 -23.85 17.51 6.98
N PRO A 49 -24.37 17.97 8.12
CA PRO A 49 -24.39 17.21 9.38
C PRO A 49 -24.96 15.80 9.22
N ARG A 50 -26.04 15.65 8.45
CA ARG A 50 -26.64 14.35 8.14
C ARG A 50 -25.67 13.40 7.43
N ALA A 51 -24.89 13.90 6.48
CA ALA A 51 -23.89 13.10 5.78
C ALA A 51 -22.75 12.66 6.72
N ALA A 52 -22.36 13.52 7.67
CA ALA A 52 -21.37 13.18 8.68
C ALA A 52 -21.87 12.07 9.62
N GLU A 53 -23.16 12.13 10.05
CA GLU A 53 -23.79 11.10 10.86
C GLU A 53 -23.88 9.75 10.12
N GLN A 54 -24.35 9.76 8.89
CA GLN A 54 -24.42 8.56 8.04
C GLN A 54 -23.02 7.95 7.82
N TYR A 55 -22.03 8.79 7.57
CA TYR A 55 -20.66 8.33 7.43
C TYR A 55 -20.10 7.71 8.71
N ALA A 56 -20.36 8.32 9.87
CA ALA A 56 -19.99 7.74 11.17
C ALA A 56 -20.67 6.37 11.39
N ALA A 57 -21.93 6.22 10.99
CA ALA A 57 -22.65 4.94 11.05
C ALA A 57 -22.00 3.91 10.13
N ALA A 58 -21.65 4.28 8.89
CA ALA A 58 -20.94 3.40 7.95
C ALA A 58 -19.57 2.94 8.50
N LEU A 59 -18.82 3.85 9.14
CA LEU A 59 -17.53 3.49 9.79
C LEU A 59 -17.74 2.52 10.97
N ASN A 60 -18.82 2.64 11.71
CA ASN A 60 -19.16 1.68 12.77
C ASN A 60 -19.51 0.30 12.19
N MET A 61 -20.17 0.24 11.02
CA MET A 61 -20.40 -1.02 10.30
C MET A 61 -19.08 -1.66 9.88
N VAL A 62 -18.12 -0.88 9.35
CA VAL A 62 -16.76 -1.38 9.01
C VAL A 62 -16.06 -1.96 10.22
N LYS A 63 -16.11 -1.26 11.37
CA LYS A 63 -15.52 -1.71 12.65
C LYS A 63 -16.16 -2.99 13.18
N SER A 64 -17.47 -3.15 12.95
CA SER A 64 -18.25 -4.31 13.38
C SER A 64 -18.23 -5.46 12.37
N HIS A 65 -17.38 -5.39 11.33
CA HIS A 65 -17.27 -6.38 10.25
C HIS A 65 -18.59 -6.63 9.50
N ARG A 66 -19.49 -5.65 9.46
CA ARG A 66 -20.69 -5.65 8.63
C ARG A 66 -20.37 -5.10 7.26
N ASP A 67 -19.51 -5.81 6.54
CA ASP A 67 -18.84 -5.33 5.34
C ASP A 67 -19.80 -5.00 4.18
N SER A 68 -20.83 -5.81 3.98
CA SER A 68 -21.81 -5.59 2.91
C SER A 68 -22.68 -4.35 3.19
N ASP A 69 -23.09 -4.16 4.44
CA ASP A 69 -23.89 -2.99 4.83
C ASP A 69 -23.06 -1.72 4.74
N ALA A 70 -21.79 -1.78 5.20
CA ALA A 70 -20.84 -0.68 5.10
C ALA A 70 -20.56 -0.31 3.63
N GLU A 71 -20.36 -1.28 2.75
CA GLU A 71 -20.15 -1.05 1.32
C GLU A 71 -21.33 -0.32 0.70
N LEU A 72 -22.57 -0.77 1.01
CA LEU A 72 -23.78 -0.14 0.49
C LEU A 72 -23.91 1.31 0.94
N GLU A 73 -23.75 1.57 2.24
CA GLU A 73 -23.89 2.91 2.81
C GLU A 73 -22.79 3.86 2.30
N LEU A 74 -21.53 3.39 2.22
CA LEU A 74 -20.44 4.19 1.69
C LEU A 74 -20.64 4.54 0.20
N LYS A 75 -21.18 3.62 -0.61
CA LYS A 75 -21.52 3.90 -2.01
C LYS A 75 -22.63 4.94 -2.13
N GLN A 76 -23.68 4.84 -1.31
CA GLN A 76 -24.75 5.84 -1.29
C GLN A 76 -24.22 7.21 -0.92
N LEU A 77 -23.37 7.29 0.10
CA LEU A 77 -22.72 8.54 0.52
C LEU A 77 -21.82 9.11 -0.59
N SER A 78 -21.05 8.28 -1.28
CA SER A 78 -20.20 8.72 -2.38
C SER A 78 -20.98 9.31 -3.54
N LEU A 79 -22.16 8.73 -3.85
CA LEU A 79 -23.05 9.22 -4.90
C LEU A 79 -23.76 10.51 -4.48
N ALA A 80 -24.25 10.58 -3.23
CA ALA A 80 -24.98 11.72 -2.72
C ALA A 80 -24.06 12.94 -2.48
N TYR A 81 -22.81 12.71 -2.15
CA TYR A 81 -21.83 13.74 -1.79
C TYR A 81 -20.50 13.52 -2.54
N PRO A 82 -20.47 13.78 -3.85
CA PRO A 82 -19.30 13.49 -4.69
C PRO A 82 -18.05 14.31 -4.35
N GLN A 83 -18.17 15.40 -3.59
CA GLN A 83 -17.04 16.18 -3.08
C GLN A 83 -16.40 15.56 -1.83
N PHE A 84 -17.06 14.59 -1.18
CA PHE A 84 -16.58 13.98 0.06
C PHE A 84 -15.69 12.78 -0.25
N ALA A 85 -14.37 12.91 -0.01
CA ALA A 85 -13.40 11.85 -0.27
C ALA A 85 -13.48 10.65 0.68
N GLY A 86 -14.00 10.84 1.90
CA GLY A 86 -14.03 9.85 2.96
C GLY A 86 -14.71 8.53 2.59
N PRO A 87 -15.90 8.53 1.97
CA PRO A 87 -16.57 7.30 1.55
C PRO A 87 -15.74 6.46 0.58
N GLU A 88 -15.12 7.07 -0.44
CA GLU A 88 -14.29 6.36 -1.41
C GLU A 88 -12.98 5.82 -0.79
N LEU A 89 -12.35 6.58 0.11
CA LEU A 89 -11.20 6.09 0.87
C LEU A 89 -11.57 4.83 1.65
N ASN A 90 -12.71 4.83 2.36
CA ASN A 90 -13.11 3.68 3.17
C ASN A 90 -13.60 2.50 2.32
N LEU A 91 -14.22 2.74 1.17
CA LEU A 91 -14.49 1.69 0.18
C LEU A 91 -13.19 1.05 -0.29
N GLY A 92 -12.17 1.84 -0.63
CA GLY A 92 -10.87 1.34 -1.04
C GLY A 92 -10.20 0.46 0.03
N LEU A 93 -10.22 0.90 1.29
CA LEU A 93 -9.68 0.13 2.42
C LEU A 93 -10.49 -1.17 2.66
N LEU A 94 -11.82 -1.10 2.53
CA LEU A 94 -12.70 -2.26 2.63
C LEU A 94 -12.39 -3.30 1.54
N TYR A 95 -12.24 -2.85 0.29
CA TYR A 95 -11.90 -3.71 -0.84
C TYR A 95 -10.51 -4.35 -0.69
N LEU A 96 -9.50 -3.63 -0.20
CA LEU A 96 -8.19 -4.20 0.11
C LEU A 96 -8.28 -5.33 1.13
N ARG A 97 -9.10 -5.15 2.18
CA ARG A 97 -9.34 -6.19 3.19
C ARG A 97 -10.01 -7.43 2.60
N GLN A 98 -10.88 -7.24 1.60
CA GLN A 98 -11.57 -8.31 0.88
C GLN A 98 -10.75 -8.90 -0.27
N ASN A 99 -9.51 -8.45 -0.52
CA ASN A 99 -8.69 -8.80 -1.67
C ASN A 99 -9.33 -8.46 -3.04
N ARG A 100 -10.20 -7.47 -3.08
CA ARG A 100 -10.81 -6.90 -4.28
C ARG A 100 -9.94 -5.74 -4.78
N ASP A 101 -8.72 -6.06 -5.19
CA ASP A 101 -7.66 -5.08 -5.41
C ASP A 101 -7.95 -4.11 -6.57
N ALA A 102 -8.65 -4.56 -7.63
CA ALA A 102 -9.08 -3.69 -8.73
C ALA A 102 -10.19 -2.71 -8.32
N ASP A 103 -11.11 -3.13 -7.43
CA ASP A 103 -12.13 -2.23 -6.88
C ASP A 103 -11.48 -1.23 -5.93
N ALA A 104 -10.50 -1.66 -5.14
CA ALA A 104 -9.72 -0.80 -4.27
C ALA A 104 -8.97 0.28 -5.05
N GLU A 105 -8.29 -0.09 -6.14
CA GLU A 105 -7.60 0.86 -7.02
C GLU A 105 -8.55 1.95 -7.51
N ARG A 106 -9.75 1.58 -7.99
CA ARG A 106 -10.73 2.55 -8.50
C ARG A 106 -11.21 3.50 -7.42
N ALA A 107 -11.64 2.97 -6.29
CA ALA A 107 -12.14 3.77 -5.17
C ALA A 107 -11.05 4.72 -4.62
N LEU A 108 -9.80 4.24 -4.47
CA LEU A 108 -8.71 5.05 -3.97
C LEU A 108 -8.25 6.14 -4.95
N LYS A 109 -8.31 5.88 -6.26
CA LYS A 109 -8.09 6.92 -7.27
C LYS A 109 -9.15 8.02 -7.16
N THR A 110 -10.43 7.65 -7.06
CA THR A 110 -11.52 8.61 -6.85
C THR A 110 -11.36 9.38 -5.53
N ALA A 111 -10.94 8.72 -4.45
CA ALA A 111 -10.64 9.40 -3.19
C ALA A 111 -9.54 10.46 -3.35
N LEU A 112 -8.49 10.14 -4.12
CA LEU A 112 -7.36 11.06 -4.39
C LEU A 112 -7.71 12.19 -5.38
N GLU A 113 -8.66 11.98 -6.28
CA GLU A 113 -9.21 13.05 -7.12
C GLU A 113 -9.95 14.09 -6.26
N ARG A 114 -10.68 13.64 -5.25
CA ARG A 114 -11.43 14.50 -4.31
C ARG A 114 -10.54 15.11 -3.21
N ASN A 115 -9.54 14.39 -2.76
CA ASN A 115 -8.54 14.85 -1.78
C ASN A 115 -7.12 14.41 -2.18
N PRO A 116 -6.43 15.22 -3.00
CA PRO A 116 -5.08 14.91 -3.46
C PRO A 116 -4.02 14.81 -2.35
N GLN A 117 -4.28 15.38 -1.17
CA GLN A 117 -3.35 15.43 -0.04
C GLN A 117 -3.59 14.31 0.99
N SER A 118 -4.34 13.27 0.64
CA SER A 118 -4.55 12.12 1.51
C SER A 118 -3.38 11.15 1.45
N ALA A 119 -2.46 11.21 2.41
CA ALA A 119 -1.37 10.25 2.56
C ALA A 119 -1.90 8.81 2.74
N VAL A 120 -2.98 8.65 3.51
CA VAL A 120 -3.64 7.35 3.73
C VAL A 120 -4.15 6.75 2.41
N ALA A 121 -4.86 7.54 1.59
CA ALA A 121 -5.36 7.07 0.30
C ALA A 121 -4.22 6.73 -0.67
N SER A 122 -3.17 7.56 -0.71
CA SER A 122 -2.01 7.34 -1.56
C SER A 122 -1.26 6.06 -1.18
N ASN A 123 -1.01 5.83 0.12
CA ASN A 123 -0.39 4.59 0.59
C ASN A 123 -1.26 3.36 0.31
N ALA A 124 -2.57 3.44 0.55
CA ALA A 124 -3.51 2.36 0.26
C ALA A 124 -3.56 2.04 -1.24
N LEU A 125 -3.51 3.06 -2.11
CA LEU A 125 -3.41 2.87 -3.55
C LEU A 125 -2.13 2.13 -3.93
N GLY A 126 -0.98 2.47 -3.32
CA GLY A 126 0.27 1.74 -3.51
C GLY A 126 0.15 0.26 -3.16
N ILE A 127 -0.58 -0.08 -2.08
CA ILE A 127 -0.84 -1.47 -1.70
C ILE A 127 -1.69 -2.18 -2.76
N ALA A 128 -2.78 -1.56 -3.25
CA ALA A 128 -3.63 -2.13 -4.30
C ALA A 128 -2.83 -2.37 -5.58
N LEU A 129 -2.06 -1.38 -6.02
CA LEU A 129 -1.24 -1.45 -7.24
C LEU A 129 -0.16 -2.54 -7.13
N ARG A 130 0.52 -2.67 -5.98
CA ARG A 130 1.50 -3.74 -5.76
C ARG A 130 0.85 -5.13 -5.87
N LYS A 131 -0.33 -5.33 -5.27
CA LYS A 131 -1.09 -6.59 -5.34
C LYS A 131 -1.56 -6.90 -6.77
N LEU A 132 -1.80 -5.88 -7.58
CA LEU A 132 -2.14 -6.01 -9.01
C LEU A 132 -0.90 -6.18 -9.92
N GLY A 133 0.32 -6.21 -9.37
CA GLY A 133 1.55 -6.31 -10.15
C GLY A 133 1.98 -5.02 -10.87
N LYS A 134 1.34 -3.89 -10.57
CA LYS A 134 1.64 -2.55 -11.13
C LYS A 134 2.73 -1.87 -10.31
N PHE A 135 3.94 -2.45 -10.33
CA PHE A 135 5.00 -2.10 -9.38
C PHE A 135 5.51 -0.67 -9.51
N SER A 136 5.69 -0.15 -10.72
CA SER A 136 6.13 1.24 -10.93
C SER A 136 5.10 2.26 -10.44
N GLU A 137 3.80 1.97 -10.64
CA GLU A 137 2.73 2.82 -10.13
C GLU A 137 2.65 2.74 -8.60
N ALA A 138 2.89 1.56 -8.02
CA ALA A 138 2.93 1.37 -6.57
C ALA A 138 4.07 2.16 -5.93
N GLU A 139 5.27 2.11 -6.52
CA GLU A 139 6.42 2.91 -6.10
C GLU A 139 6.09 4.40 -6.08
N ALA A 140 5.54 4.93 -7.18
CA ALA A 140 5.13 6.32 -7.28
C ALA A 140 4.08 6.71 -6.22
N ALA A 141 3.13 5.82 -5.92
CA ALA A 141 2.11 6.06 -4.90
C ALA A 141 2.72 6.14 -3.48
N TYR A 142 3.67 5.25 -3.14
CA TYR A 142 4.38 5.32 -1.86
C TYR A 142 5.26 6.57 -1.75
N GLN A 143 5.98 6.92 -2.82
CA GLN A 143 6.80 8.15 -2.87
C GLN A 143 5.93 9.41 -2.70
N ARG A 144 4.75 9.44 -3.35
CA ARG A 144 3.77 10.50 -3.15
C ARG A 144 3.31 10.58 -1.69
N THR A 145 3.07 9.44 -1.05
CA THR A 145 2.70 9.40 0.37
C THR A 145 3.76 10.08 1.23
N MET A 146 5.04 9.77 1.01
CA MET A 146 6.16 10.37 1.73
C MET A 146 6.33 11.87 1.43
N ALA A 147 6.00 12.30 0.22
CA ALA A 147 6.00 13.72 -0.13
C ALA A 147 4.87 14.51 0.58
N ILE A 148 3.71 13.89 0.78
CA ILE A 148 2.58 14.49 1.50
C ILE A 148 2.84 14.49 3.02
N GLU A 149 3.29 13.36 3.55
CA GLU A 149 3.53 13.17 4.98
C GLU A 149 4.87 12.44 5.19
N PRO A 150 5.98 13.17 5.37
CA PRO A 150 7.33 12.59 5.48
C PRO A 150 7.50 11.61 6.66
N ASN A 151 6.67 11.70 7.69
CA ASN A 151 6.73 10.82 8.85
C ASN A 151 5.70 9.67 8.80
N TYR A 152 5.09 9.43 7.63
CA TYR A 152 4.13 8.34 7.47
C TYR A 152 4.87 6.99 7.37
N ALA A 153 5.21 6.42 8.52
CA ALA A 153 6.01 5.19 8.62
C ALA A 153 5.50 4.02 7.74
N PRO A 154 4.17 3.76 7.59
CA PRO A 154 3.71 2.67 6.74
C PRO A 154 4.15 2.76 5.27
N ALA A 155 4.39 3.97 4.73
CA ALA A 155 4.85 4.12 3.35
C ALA A 155 6.27 3.57 3.16
N TYR A 156 7.16 3.86 4.09
CA TYR A 156 8.52 3.34 4.09
C TYR A 156 8.54 1.81 4.20
N LEU A 157 7.74 1.25 5.11
CA LEU A 157 7.61 -0.20 5.24
C LEU A 157 7.13 -0.84 3.93
N ASN A 158 6.07 -0.30 3.33
CA ASN A 158 5.48 -0.83 2.11
C ASN A 158 6.41 -0.69 0.90
N LEU A 159 7.13 0.42 0.80
CA LEU A 159 8.13 0.65 -0.25
C LEU A 159 9.33 -0.28 -0.08
N GLY A 160 9.80 -0.49 1.16
CA GLY A 160 10.82 -1.47 1.46
C GLY A 160 10.42 -2.89 1.04
N VAL A 161 9.18 -3.31 1.34
CA VAL A 161 8.60 -4.59 0.89
C VAL A 161 8.55 -4.67 -0.64
N LEU A 162 8.18 -3.58 -1.33
CA LEU A 162 8.16 -3.54 -2.79
C LEU A 162 9.57 -3.77 -3.38
N TYR A 163 10.58 -3.08 -2.86
CA TYR A 163 11.96 -3.21 -3.33
C TYR A 163 12.56 -4.59 -3.02
N ASP A 164 12.30 -5.14 -1.82
CA ASP A 164 12.87 -6.41 -1.40
C ASP A 164 12.25 -7.61 -2.13
N LEU A 165 10.92 -7.69 -2.18
CA LEU A 165 10.22 -8.89 -2.62
C LEU A 165 9.81 -8.87 -4.09
N TYR A 166 9.67 -7.69 -4.71
CA TYR A 166 9.12 -7.59 -6.07
C TYR A 166 10.09 -7.00 -7.09
N LEU A 167 10.97 -6.08 -6.67
CA LEU A 167 11.90 -5.40 -7.58
C LEU A 167 13.34 -5.92 -7.47
N ALA A 168 13.63 -6.76 -6.47
CA ALA A 168 14.96 -7.29 -6.19
C ALA A 168 16.05 -6.21 -6.03
N GLU A 169 15.71 -5.10 -5.36
CA GLU A 169 16.56 -3.96 -5.08
C GLU A 169 16.91 -3.88 -3.58
N PRO A 170 17.78 -4.79 -3.07
CA PRO A 170 17.97 -4.96 -1.62
C PRO A 170 18.59 -3.73 -0.94
N GLN A 171 19.38 -2.91 -1.64
CA GLN A 171 19.94 -1.67 -1.11
C GLN A 171 18.85 -0.66 -0.81
N LYS A 172 17.95 -0.44 -1.78
CA LYS A 172 16.81 0.46 -1.60
C LYS A 172 15.86 -0.05 -0.52
N ALA A 173 15.61 -1.37 -0.47
CA ALA A 173 14.81 -1.97 0.58
C ALA A 173 15.39 -1.71 1.97
N LEU A 174 16.71 -1.88 2.14
CA LEU A 174 17.42 -1.64 3.38
C LEU A 174 17.23 -0.19 3.86
N GLU A 175 17.42 0.79 2.96
CA GLU A 175 17.23 2.21 3.27
C GLU A 175 15.81 2.50 3.77
N GLN A 176 14.80 1.93 3.13
CA GLN A 176 13.41 2.15 3.52
C GLN A 176 13.08 1.51 4.89
N TYR A 177 13.57 0.30 5.14
CA TYR A 177 13.34 -0.36 6.43
C TYR A 177 14.09 0.32 7.58
N GLU A 178 15.29 0.83 7.33
CA GLU A 178 16.03 1.61 8.33
C GLU A 178 15.31 2.91 8.67
N HIS A 179 14.78 3.60 7.65
CA HIS A 179 13.98 4.81 7.86
C HIS A 179 12.68 4.53 8.62
N TYR A 180 12.00 3.43 8.28
CA TYR A 180 10.83 2.98 9.05
C TYR A 180 11.17 2.79 10.53
N LEU A 181 12.28 2.11 10.85
CA LEU A 181 12.71 1.91 12.24
C LEU A 181 13.09 3.21 12.96
N GLN A 182 13.64 4.20 12.25
CA GLN A 182 13.89 5.53 12.81
C GLN A 182 12.58 6.22 13.24
N LEU A 183 11.49 6.04 12.48
CA LEU A 183 10.20 6.66 12.77
C LEU A 183 9.42 5.96 13.90
N VAL A 184 9.45 4.63 13.94
CA VAL A 184 8.61 3.86 14.88
C VAL A 184 9.37 3.35 16.11
N GLY A 185 10.69 3.44 16.10
CA GLY A 185 11.56 2.83 17.12
C GLY A 185 11.72 1.33 16.89
N GLU A 186 11.69 0.55 18.00
CA GLU A 186 11.94 -0.88 17.93
C GLU A 186 10.79 -1.66 17.27
N ASN A 187 11.13 -2.39 16.20
CA ASN A 187 10.27 -3.40 15.59
C ASN A 187 11.12 -4.63 15.27
N LYS A 188 11.00 -5.67 16.11
CA LYS A 188 11.84 -6.89 16.03
C LYS A 188 11.80 -7.59 14.68
N GLN A 189 10.63 -7.60 14.02
CA GLN A 189 10.46 -8.25 12.72
C GLN A 189 11.23 -7.50 11.64
N VAL A 190 11.03 -6.18 11.54
CA VAL A 190 11.72 -5.36 10.54
C VAL A 190 13.21 -5.27 10.82
N ALA A 191 13.63 -5.21 12.09
CA ALA A 191 15.04 -5.28 12.47
C ALA A 191 15.70 -6.60 11.99
N GLY A 192 14.98 -7.72 12.07
CA GLY A 192 15.44 -8.98 11.52
C GLY A 192 15.64 -8.92 10.01
N TRP A 193 14.71 -8.30 9.26
CA TRP A 193 14.84 -8.10 7.81
C TRP A 193 16.05 -7.22 7.46
N VAL A 194 16.28 -6.16 8.23
CA VAL A 194 17.45 -5.27 8.05
C VAL A 194 18.76 -6.05 8.22
N ILE A 195 18.86 -6.91 9.24
CA ILE A 195 20.07 -7.72 9.48
C ILE A 195 20.31 -8.66 8.29
N GLU A 196 19.27 -9.30 7.77
CA GLU A 196 19.38 -10.22 6.64
C GLU A 196 19.75 -9.50 5.35
N LEU A 197 19.13 -8.35 5.08
CA LEU A 197 19.46 -7.51 3.93
C LEU A 197 20.90 -7.01 3.98
N LYS A 198 21.41 -6.60 5.13
CA LYS A 198 22.82 -6.20 5.29
C LYS A 198 23.78 -7.30 4.92
N LYS A 199 23.49 -8.56 5.27
CA LYS A 199 24.31 -9.72 4.84
C LYS A 199 24.26 -9.90 3.33
N ARG A 200 23.07 -9.82 2.71
CA ARG A 200 22.89 -9.97 1.26
C ARG A 200 23.61 -8.86 0.48
N VAL A 201 23.46 -7.63 0.91
CA VAL A 201 24.11 -6.45 0.30
C VAL A 201 25.64 -6.53 0.45
N GLY A 202 26.12 -6.87 1.66
CA GLY A 202 27.55 -7.02 1.90
C GLY A 202 28.19 -8.17 1.12
N ALA A 203 27.47 -9.27 0.90
CA ALA A 203 27.95 -10.38 0.08
C ALA A 203 27.96 -10.07 -1.44
N SER A 204 27.14 -9.10 -1.88
CA SER A 204 27.04 -8.68 -3.29
C SER A 204 28.04 -7.57 -3.64
N ALA A 205 28.71 -6.97 -2.65
CA ALA A 205 29.75 -5.97 -2.91
C ALA A 205 30.95 -6.65 -3.59
N PRO A 206 31.45 -6.13 -4.74
CA PRO A 206 32.64 -6.70 -5.38
C PRO A 206 33.80 -6.60 -4.40
N ALA A 207 34.47 -7.73 -4.16
CA ALA A 207 35.69 -7.77 -3.33
C ALA A 207 36.64 -6.68 -3.81
N ALA A 208 36.92 -5.71 -2.95
CA ALA A 208 37.88 -4.66 -3.24
C ALA A 208 39.20 -5.33 -3.70
N LYS A 209 39.59 -5.09 -4.94
CA LYS A 209 40.90 -5.56 -5.45
C LYS A 209 41.97 -5.05 -4.49
N LYS A 210 42.60 -5.96 -3.72
CA LYS A 210 43.86 -5.66 -3.05
C LYS A 210 44.85 -5.33 -4.16
N GLU A 211 45.25 -4.07 -4.26
CA GLU A 211 46.42 -3.72 -5.03
C GLU A 211 47.63 -4.46 -4.46
N PRO A 212 48.43 -5.13 -5.29
CA PRO A 212 49.70 -5.68 -4.80
C PRO A 212 50.67 -4.53 -4.56
N ALA A 213 51.33 -4.56 -3.41
CA ALA A 213 52.40 -3.67 -3.03
C ALA A 213 53.66 -3.85 -3.91
#